data_732b0633ec34b1e7f9bf957faf0c9e4d
#
_entry.id   732b0633ec34b1e7f9bf957faf0c9e4d
#
_cell.length_a   1.000
_cell.length_b   1.000
_cell.length_c   1.000
_cell.angle_alpha   90.00
_cell.angle_beta   90.00
_cell.angle_gamma   90.00
#
_symmetry.space_group_name_H-M   'P 1'
#
loop_
_entity.id
_entity.type
_entity.pdbx_description
1 polymer ?
#
loop_
_entity_poly.entity_id
_entity_poly.type
_entity_poly.pdbx_seq_one_letter_code
_entity_poly.pdbx_strand_id
1 'polypeptide(L)'
;MKATAESPAHITGFFRIYRDGSTGAGINLAHGMKTTVELSAKDSFSLNGRKKKDLVVSKEVVRLYRKKTGKKFRVRVLHETKFPIGYGLGISGAGALSLALALDRLMKTNLGKKGVLEIAKRAEINCGTGLGDVVAEQYAGFIMGRKPFPSRSAEILQCAEKHVVLGFYGPISTKKIIRSVKWKEKINRAGAYCMREMGGGKSMKKFVELARFFSLETGLATARIKKALEKIPDAGMAMLGETVFIPANRPEKSMKELKKYCKKTFVASIAKRGARVL
;
A
#
# COMPACT_ATOMS: atom_id res chain seq x y z
N MET A 1 7.33 -9.89 -27.10
CA MET A 1 8.12 -9.12 -26.11
C MET A 1 7.32 -9.03 -24.82
N LYS A 2 7.98 -9.19 -23.67
CA LYS A 2 7.38 -9.07 -22.33
C LYS A 2 8.28 -8.23 -21.42
N ALA A 3 7.70 -7.62 -20.41
CA ALA A 3 8.43 -6.93 -19.34
C ALA A 3 7.79 -7.27 -18.01
N THR A 4 8.61 -7.35 -16.97
CA THR A 4 8.16 -7.65 -15.61
C THR A 4 8.68 -6.60 -14.66
N ALA A 5 7.84 -6.19 -13.71
CA ALA A 5 8.21 -5.30 -12.62
C ALA A 5 7.56 -5.75 -11.32
N GLU A 6 8.10 -5.34 -10.21
CA GLU A 6 7.51 -5.59 -8.89
C GLU A 6 7.42 -4.33 -8.06
N SER A 7 6.48 -4.30 -7.13
CA SER A 7 6.30 -3.27 -6.12
C SER A 7 6.11 -3.93 -4.76
N PRO A 8 6.67 -3.37 -3.67
CA PRO A 8 6.36 -3.83 -2.33
C PRO A 8 4.87 -3.62 -2.02
N ALA A 9 4.35 -4.33 -1.03
CA ALA A 9 3.11 -3.97 -0.35
C ALA A 9 3.40 -2.85 0.65
N HIS A 10 2.38 -2.12 1.10
CA HIS A 10 2.52 -1.03 2.05
C HIS A 10 1.51 -1.12 3.18
N ILE A 11 1.99 -1.11 4.42
CA ILE A 11 1.17 -0.90 5.61
C ILE A 11 1.22 0.57 5.97
N THR A 12 0.09 1.26 5.94
CA THR A 12 -0.04 2.61 6.50
C THR A 12 -0.52 2.49 7.96
N GLY A 13 0.23 3.03 8.92
CA GLY A 13 -0.18 3.05 10.33
C GLY A 13 -1.07 4.24 10.67
N PHE A 14 -0.78 5.40 10.10
CA PHE A 14 -1.57 6.63 10.22
C PHE A 14 -1.30 7.56 9.04
N PHE A 15 -2.25 8.46 8.73
CA PHE A 15 -2.14 9.36 7.59
C PHE A 15 -2.99 10.62 7.73
N ARG A 16 -2.71 11.62 6.87
CA ARG A 16 -3.54 12.79 6.63
C ARG A 16 -3.92 12.86 5.16
N ILE A 17 -5.15 13.27 4.90
CA ILE A 17 -5.71 13.41 3.55
C ILE A 17 -5.58 14.86 3.08
N TYR A 18 -5.02 15.04 1.88
CA TYR A 18 -4.98 16.29 1.15
C TYR A 18 -5.77 16.15 -0.16
N ARG A 19 -5.90 17.24 -0.91
CA ARG A 19 -6.63 17.25 -2.19
C ARG A 19 -6.11 16.18 -3.15
N ASP A 20 -4.78 16.12 -3.33
CA ASP A 20 -4.14 15.28 -4.35
C ASP A 20 -3.18 14.24 -3.74
N GLY A 21 -3.40 13.81 -2.50
CA GLY A 21 -2.53 12.84 -1.86
C GLY A 21 -2.71 12.71 -0.36
N SER A 22 -1.74 12.08 0.26
CA SER A 22 -1.67 11.93 1.71
C SER A 22 -0.23 12.09 2.22
N THR A 23 -0.09 12.36 3.52
CA THR A 23 1.14 12.19 4.29
C THR A 23 0.87 11.16 5.38
N GLY A 24 1.89 10.50 5.91
CA GLY A 24 1.72 9.48 6.93
C GLY A 24 3.00 8.68 7.14
N ALA A 25 2.92 7.64 7.94
CA ALA A 25 4.01 6.70 8.14
C ALA A 25 3.56 5.26 7.92
N GLY A 26 4.50 4.43 7.47
CA GLY A 26 4.19 3.06 7.15
C GLY A 26 5.40 2.18 6.88
N ILE A 27 5.15 0.91 6.67
CA ILE A 27 6.16 -0.12 6.44
C ILE A 27 5.92 -0.76 5.07
N ASN A 28 6.95 -0.79 4.24
CA ASN A 28 6.93 -1.53 2.98
C ASN A 28 7.31 -2.99 3.22
N LEU A 29 6.50 -3.91 2.68
CA LEU A 29 6.69 -5.36 2.78
C LEU A 29 7.16 -5.93 1.44
N ALA A 30 8.09 -6.87 1.51
CA ALA A 30 8.58 -7.56 0.33
C ALA A 30 7.46 -8.34 -0.39
N HIS A 31 7.62 -8.51 -1.71
CA HIS A 31 6.72 -9.32 -2.56
C HIS A 31 5.26 -8.85 -2.57
N GLY A 32 5.03 -7.54 -2.65
CA GLY A 32 3.68 -6.96 -2.73
C GLY A 32 2.94 -7.37 -4.00
N MET A 33 3.31 -6.82 -5.15
CA MET A 33 2.75 -7.19 -6.45
C MET A 33 3.84 -7.35 -7.50
N LYS A 34 3.88 -8.51 -8.16
CA LYS A 34 4.65 -8.74 -9.38
C LYS A 34 3.72 -8.63 -10.57
N THR A 35 4.11 -7.85 -11.58
CA THR A 35 3.31 -7.63 -12.79
C THR A 35 4.14 -7.95 -14.02
N THR A 36 3.64 -8.86 -14.86
CA THR A 36 4.17 -9.13 -16.18
C THR A 36 3.21 -8.60 -17.24
N VAL A 37 3.75 -7.88 -18.22
CA VAL A 37 2.99 -7.32 -19.34
C VAL A 37 3.57 -7.82 -20.66
N GLU A 38 2.71 -8.21 -21.58
CA GLU A 38 3.05 -8.63 -22.96
C GLU A 38 2.11 -7.98 -23.97
N LEU A 39 2.61 -7.72 -25.18
CA LEU A 39 1.75 -7.29 -26.29
C LEU A 39 0.78 -8.40 -26.66
N SER A 40 -0.44 -8.06 -27.03
CA SER A 40 -1.53 -9.00 -27.29
C SER A 40 -2.50 -8.44 -28.33
N ALA A 41 -3.29 -9.29 -28.96
CA ALA A 41 -4.35 -8.86 -29.88
C ALA A 41 -5.51 -8.13 -29.17
N LYS A 42 -5.73 -8.41 -27.88
CA LYS A 42 -6.77 -7.77 -27.05
C LYS A 42 -6.30 -7.55 -25.62
N ASP A 43 -6.86 -6.53 -24.94
CA ASP A 43 -6.57 -6.30 -23.53
C ASP A 43 -7.13 -7.44 -22.68
N SER A 44 -6.29 -7.96 -21.80
CA SER A 44 -6.71 -8.94 -20.79
C SER A 44 -5.95 -8.73 -19.49
N PHE A 45 -6.65 -9.00 -18.39
CA PHE A 45 -6.13 -8.79 -17.04
C PHE A 45 -6.38 -10.04 -16.20
N SER A 46 -5.36 -10.48 -15.47
CA SER A 46 -5.46 -11.62 -14.56
C SER A 46 -4.76 -11.33 -13.24
N LEU A 47 -5.22 -12.01 -12.20
CA LEU A 47 -4.64 -12.00 -10.86
C LEU A 47 -4.47 -13.44 -10.41
N ASN A 48 -3.24 -13.84 -10.08
CA ASN A 48 -2.89 -15.20 -9.65
C ASN A 48 -3.45 -16.27 -10.62
N GLY A 49 -3.22 -16.07 -11.92
CA GLY A 49 -3.66 -16.98 -12.99
C GLY A 49 -5.15 -16.91 -13.37
N ARG A 50 -5.99 -16.20 -12.60
CA ARG A 50 -7.44 -16.10 -12.87
C ARG A 50 -7.76 -14.79 -13.58
N LYS A 51 -8.48 -14.86 -14.70
CA LYS A 51 -9.01 -13.67 -15.39
C LYS A 51 -9.92 -12.88 -14.45
N LYS A 52 -9.72 -11.57 -14.41
CA LYS A 52 -10.49 -10.63 -13.59
C LYS A 52 -11.01 -9.46 -14.42
N LYS A 53 -12.32 -9.24 -14.39
CA LYS A 53 -12.96 -8.09 -15.04
C LYS A 53 -12.94 -6.83 -14.19
N ASP A 54 -12.75 -6.96 -12.90
CA ASP A 54 -12.86 -5.93 -11.86
C ASP A 54 -11.51 -5.27 -11.46
N LEU A 55 -10.43 -5.54 -12.21
CA LEU A 55 -9.14 -4.86 -12.02
C LEU A 55 -9.19 -3.43 -12.62
N VAL A 56 -10.07 -2.58 -12.04
CA VAL A 56 -10.37 -1.24 -12.56
C VAL A 56 -9.15 -0.33 -12.58
N VAL A 57 -8.28 -0.42 -11.56
CA VAL A 57 -7.05 0.39 -11.47
C VAL A 57 -6.08 0.01 -12.59
N SER A 58 -5.89 -1.28 -12.85
CA SER A 58 -5.00 -1.74 -13.94
C SER A 58 -5.48 -1.27 -15.31
N LYS A 59 -6.79 -1.31 -15.55
CA LYS A 59 -7.38 -0.76 -16.78
C LYS A 59 -7.13 0.75 -16.90
N GLU A 60 -7.27 1.47 -15.80
CA GLU A 60 -7.05 2.92 -15.75
C GLU A 60 -5.57 3.27 -15.97
N VAL A 61 -4.62 2.49 -15.41
CA VAL A 61 -3.19 2.64 -15.69
C VAL A 61 -2.91 2.51 -17.18
N VAL A 62 -3.42 1.46 -17.85
CA VAL A 62 -3.24 1.26 -19.30
C VAL A 62 -3.84 2.40 -20.09
N ARG A 63 -5.05 2.88 -19.74
CA ARG A 63 -5.71 4.01 -20.38
C ARG A 63 -4.89 5.30 -20.26
N LEU A 64 -4.44 5.63 -19.06
CA LEU A 64 -3.63 6.82 -18.79
C LEU A 64 -2.27 6.74 -19.47
N TYR A 65 -1.67 5.55 -19.51
CA TYR A 65 -0.40 5.33 -20.20
C TYR A 65 -0.53 5.59 -21.71
N ARG A 66 -1.55 5.05 -22.35
CA ARG A 66 -1.86 5.34 -23.77
C ARG A 66 -2.06 6.82 -24.02
N LYS A 67 -2.86 7.47 -23.15
CA LYS A 67 -3.10 8.92 -23.26
C LYS A 67 -1.81 9.73 -23.16
N LYS A 68 -0.92 9.37 -22.21
CA LYS A 68 0.33 10.13 -21.97
C LYS A 68 1.36 9.93 -23.08
N THR A 69 1.41 8.75 -23.69
CA THR A 69 2.43 8.39 -24.68
C THR A 69 1.96 8.51 -26.13
N GLY A 70 0.67 8.65 -26.38
CA GLY A 70 0.07 8.58 -27.74
C GLY A 70 0.12 7.19 -28.39
N LYS A 71 0.75 6.20 -27.74
CA LYS A 71 0.95 4.88 -28.33
C LYS A 71 -0.34 4.06 -28.35
N LYS A 72 -0.63 3.43 -29.49
CA LYS A 72 -1.72 2.47 -29.69
C LYS A 72 -1.17 1.05 -29.51
N PHE A 73 -1.66 0.30 -28.51
CA PHE A 73 -1.26 -1.08 -28.23
C PHE A 73 -2.37 -1.82 -27.47
N ARG A 74 -2.28 -3.15 -27.45
CA ARG A 74 -3.10 -4.02 -26.59
C ARG A 74 -2.17 -4.89 -25.77
N VAL A 75 -2.58 -5.22 -24.54
CA VAL A 75 -1.73 -5.94 -23.60
C VAL A 75 -2.46 -7.05 -22.86
N ARG A 76 -1.71 -8.10 -22.55
CA ARG A 76 -2.04 -9.05 -21.50
C ARG A 76 -1.28 -8.64 -20.25
N VAL A 77 -2.01 -8.42 -19.16
CA VAL A 77 -1.47 -8.06 -17.84
C VAL A 77 -1.68 -9.22 -16.88
N LEU A 78 -0.59 -9.69 -16.30
CA LEU A 78 -0.55 -10.79 -15.35
C LEU A 78 -0.05 -10.24 -14.01
N HIS A 79 -0.93 -10.17 -13.01
CA HIS A 79 -0.61 -9.80 -11.65
C HIS A 79 -0.45 -11.03 -10.76
N GLU A 80 0.55 -11.03 -9.89
CA GLU A 80 0.82 -12.07 -8.92
C GLU A 80 1.07 -11.44 -7.55
N THR A 81 0.35 -11.88 -6.51
CA THR A 81 0.54 -11.45 -5.13
C THR A 81 0.13 -12.56 -4.16
N LYS A 82 0.79 -12.61 -3.00
CA LYS A 82 0.42 -13.48 -1.88
C LYS A 82 -0.55 -12.80 -0.90
N PHE A 83 -0.73 -11.47 -1.03
CA PHE A 83 -1.56 -10.71 -0.13
C PHE A 83 -2.98 -10.53 -0.66
N PRO A 84 -3.99 -10.53 0.22
CA PRO A 84 -5.37 -10.26 -0.18
C PRO A 84 -5.56 -8.77 -0.52
N ILE A 85 -6.34 -8.50 -1.58
CA ILE A 85 -6.70 -7.13 -1.98
C ILE A 85 -7.79 -6.57 -1.04
N GLY A 86 -7.68 -5.29 -0.67
CA GLY A 86 -8.64 -4.61 0.20
C GLY A 86 -8.40 -4.78 1.70
N TYR A 87 -7.29 -5.41 2.09
CA TYR A 87 -6.94 -5.66 3.49
C TYR A 87 -5.97 -4.62 4.09
N GLY A 88 -5.83 -3.44 3.48
CA GLY A 88 -4.99 -2.36 4.00
C GLY A 88 -3.48 -2.53 3.76
N LEU A 89 -3.11 -3.29 2.73
CA LEU A 89 -1.71 -3.58 2.41
C LEU A 89 -1.21 -2.88 1.13
N GLY A 90 -1.88 -1.85 0.65
CA GLY A 90 -1.47 -1.07 -0.53
C GLY A 90 -1.44 -1.87 -1.85
N ILE A 91 -2.02 -3.08 -1.92
CA ILE A 91 -1.89 -3.99 -3.06
C ILE A 91 -2.41 -3.39 -4.37
N SER A 92 -3.40 -2.51 -4.31
CA SER A 92 -3.92 -1.78 -5.47
C SER A 92 -2.86 -0.82 -6.04
N GLY A 93 -2.22 -0.05 -5.15
CA GLY A 93 -1.11 0.85 -5.49
C GLY A 93 0.09 0.09 -6.04
N ALA A 94 0.49 -1.02 -5.39
CA ALA A 94 1.57 -1.90 -5.84
C ALA A 94 1.30 -2.43 -7.25
N GLY A 95 0.05 -2.81 -7.54
CA GLY A 95 -0.38 -3.23 -8.88
C GLY A 95 -0.31 -2.10 -9.91
N ALA A 96 -0.74 -0.90 -9.54
CA ALA A 96 -0.67 0.28 -10.41
C ALA A 96 0.79 0.64 -10.74
N LEU A 97 1.66 0.67 -9.73
CA LEU A 97 3.06 1.08 -9.89
C LEU A 97 3.87 0.04 -10.67
N SER A 98 3.76 -1.25 -10.33
CA SER A 98 4.44 -2.32 -11.05
C SER A 98 3.96 -2.42 -12.51
N LEU A 99 2.66 -2.21 -12.77
CA LEU A 99 2.14 -2.18 -14.14
C LEU A 99 2.69 -1.00 -14.93
N ALA A 100 2.71 0.20 -14.37
CA ALA A 100 3.24 1.38 -15.05
C ALA A 100 4.74 1.24 -15.36
N LEU A 101 5.54 0.67 -14.44
CA LEU A 101 6.95 0.34 -14.65
C LEU A 101 7.15 -0.70 -15.78
N ALA A 102 6.37 -1.78 -15.76
CA ALA A 102 6.46 -2.83 -16.77
C ALA A 102 6.06 -2.31 -18.16
N LEU A 103 5.05 -1.44 -18.25
CA LEU A 103 4.66 -0.78 -19.51
C LEU A 103 5.77 0.14 -20.04
N ASP A 104 6.39 0.95 -19.19
CA ASP A 104 7.47 1.85 -19.59
C ASP A 104 8.66 1.07 -20.15
N ARG A 105 9.01 -0.05 -19.50
CA ARG A 105 10.06 -0.96 -19.99
C ARG A 105 9.69 -1.64 -21.31
N LEU A 106 8.45 -2.17 -21.42
CA LEU A 106 7.97 -2.87 -22.62
C LEU A 106 7.92 -1.94 -23.83
N MET A 107 7.38 -0.74 -23.65
CA MET A 107 7.12 0.23 -24.71
C MET A 107 8.31 1.14 -25.00
N LYS A 108 9.39 1.06 -24.21
CA LYS A 108 10.61 1.87 -24.32
C LYS A 108 10.30 3.37 -24.42
N THR A 109 9.40 3.85 -23.54
CA THR A 109 8.94 5.25 -23.59
C THR A 109 9.78 6.21 -22.74
N ASN A 110 10.61 5.68 -21.86
CA ASN A 110 11.54 6.44 -21.02
C ASN A 110 10.85 7.58 -20.24
N LEU A 111 9.64 7.32 -19.71
CA LEU A 111 8.90 8.31 -18.92
C LEU A 111 9.62 8.70 -17.63
N GLY A 112 10.58 7.88 -17.20
CA GLY A 112 11.31 8.03 -15.97
C GLY A 112 10.44 7.83 -14.73
N LYS A 113 11.07 7.83 -13.55
CA LYS A 113 10.37 7.61 -12.27
C LYS A 113 9.19 8.56 -12.07
N LYS A 114 9.32 9.83 -12.49
CA LYS A 114 8.27 10.84 -12.33
C LYS A 114 7.02 10.53 -13.15
N GLY A 115 7.19 10.20 -14.42
CA GLY A 115 6.07 9.94 -15.32
C GLY A 115 5.33 8.65 -14.97
N VAL A 116 6.08 7.59 -14.64
CA VAL A 116 5.53 6.31 -14.19
C VAL A 116 4.70 6.48 -12.91
N LEU A 117 5.25 7.17 -11.92
CA LEU A 117 4.57 7.44 -10.66
C LEU A 117 3.28 8.25 -10.84
N GLU A 118 3.33 9.29 -11.71
CA GLU A 118 2.16 10.12 -12.00
C GLU A 118 1.01 9.30 -12.58
N ILE A 119 1.30 8.38 -13.51
CA ILE A 119 0.29 7.48 -14.11
C ILE A 119 -0.32 6.58 -13.03
N ALA A 120 0.51 5.89 -12.26
CA ALA A 120 0.05 4.96 -11.24
C ALA A 120 -0.80 5.66 -10.18
N LYS A 121 -0.33 6.80 -9.67
CA LYS A 121 -1.06 7.59 -8.69
C LYS A 121 -2.36 8.16 -9.23
N ARG A 122 -2.37 8.70 -10.45
CA ARG A 122 -3.59 9.22 -11.07
C ARG A 122 -4.64 8.13 -11.23
N ALA A 123 -4.21 6.90 -11.56
CA ALA A 123 -5.11 5.76 -11.67
C ALA A 123 -5.77 5.43 -10.31
N GLU A 124 -5.01 5.39 -9.22
CA GLU A 124 -5.53 5.19 -7.87
C GLU A 124 -6.55 6.28 -7.47
N ILE A 125 -6.24 7.55 -7.72
CA ILE A 125 -7.12 8.69 -7.41
C ILE A 125 -8.42 8.59 -8.22
N ASN A 126 -8.35 8.36 -9.52
CA ASN A 126 -9.51 8.25 -10.40
C ASN A 126 -10.43 7.10 -9.97
N CYS A 127 -9.86 5.98 -9.55
CA CYS A 127 -10.62 4.82 -9.05
C CYS A 127 -11.07 4.98 -7.59
N GLY A 128 -10.49 5.90 -6.83
CA GLY A 128 -10.79 6.12 -5.41
C GLY A 128 -10.29 4.97 -4.52
N THR A 129 -9.16 4.35 -4.88
CA THR A 129 -8.60 3.18 -4.19
C THR A 129 -7.41 3.51 -3.29
N GLY A 130 -6.71 4.63 -3.53
CA GLY A 130 -5.58 5.06 -2.70
C GLY A 130 -5.21 6.52 -2.92
N LEU A 131 -4.47 7.10 -1.97
CA LEU A 131 -3.97 8.48 -2.02
C LEU A 131 -2.45 8.59 -1.85
N GLY A 132 -1.79 7.61 -1.24
CA GLY A 132 -0.40 7.70 -0.82
C GLY A 132 0.46 6.47 -1.07
N ASP A 133 -0.13 5.28 -1.11
CA ASP A 133 0.58 4.00 -1.16
C ASP A 133 1.58 3.93 -2.33
N VAL A 134 1.16 4.34 -3.52
CA VAL A 134 2.02 4.38 -4.72
C VAL A 134 3.31 5.20 -4.51
N VAL A 135 3.23 6.30 -3.73
CA VAL A 135 4.41 7.12 -3.40
C VAL A 135 5.31 6.39 -2.42
N ALA A 136 4.70 5.75 -1.41
CA ALA A 136 5.39 4.99 -0.38
C ALA A 136 6.15 3.78 -0.97
N GLU A 137 5.54 3.07 -1.88
CA GLU A 137 6.03 1.84 -2.51
C GLU A 137 7.27 2.03 -3.41
N GLN A 138 7.65 3.28 -3.72
CA GLN A 138 8.93 3.58 -4.38
C GLN A 138 10.14 3.33 -3.49
N TYR A 139 9.94 3.25 -2.18
CA TYR A 139 10.99 3.19 -1.17
C TYR A 139 11.09 1.80 -0.54
N ALA A 140 12.19 1.55 0.14
CA ALA A 140 12.39 0.38 0.99
C ALA A 140 11.91 0.66 2.42
N GLY A 141 11.62 -0.38 3.19
CA GLY A 141 11.59 -0.38 4.64
C GLY A 141 10.52 0.47 5.30
N PHE A 142 10.89 1.07 6.42
CA PHE A 142 10.05 1.92 7.24
C PHE A 142 10.17 3.36 6.77
N ILE A 143 9.06 4.02 6.50
CA ILE A 143 9.04 5.35 5.88
C ILE A 143 8.05 6.30 6.52
N MET A 144 8.34 7.60 6.39
CA MET A 144 7.45 8.70 6.75
C MET A 144 7.34 9.68 5.58
N GLY A 145 6.16 9.80 4.99
CA GLY A 145 5.83 10.79 3.97
C GLY A 145 5.53 12.14 4.60
N ARG A 146 6.39 13.14 4.38
CA ARG A 146 6.28 14.46 5.02
C ARG A 146 5.48 15.47 4.21
N LYS A 147 5.50 15.38 2.90
CA LYS A 147 4.77 16.28 2.00
C LYS A 147 3.91 15.48 1.04
N PRO A 148 2.68 15.94 0.74
CA PRO A 148 1.84 15.26 -0.25
C PRO A 148 2.43 15.44 -1.64
N PHE A 149 1.98 14.61 -2.57
CA PHE A 149 2.30 14.78 -3.98
C PHE A 149 1.90 16.21 -4.46
N PRO A 150 2.66 16.86 -5.34
CA PRO A 150 3.78 16.34 -6.13
C PRO A 150 5.17 16.45 -5.47
N SER A 151 5.30 17.05 -4.31
CA SER A 151 6.60 17.36 -3.69
C SER A 151 7.38 16.13 -3.17
N ARG A 152 6.77 14.97 -3.08
CA ARG A 152 7.39 13.63 -2.89
C ARG A 152 8.48 13.51 -1.83
N SER A 153 8.40 14.19 -0.72
CA SER A 153 9.37 13.96 0.33
C SER A 153 8.93 12.80 1.22
N ALA A 154 9.60 11.67 1.11
CA ALA A 154 9.53 10.60 2.08
C ALA A 154 10.90 10.45 2.74
N GLU A 155 10.88 10.24 4.04
CA GLU A 155 12.04 9.94 4.86
C GLU A 155 12.05 8.44 5.13
N ILE A 156 13.18 7.78 4.86
CA ILE A 156 13.41 6.39 5.25
C ILE A 156 13.86 6.40 6.70
N LEU A 157 13.12 5.71 7.55
CA LEU A 157 13.39 5.63 8.98
C LEU A 157 14.16 4.35 9.29
N GLN A 158 15.01 4.41 10.33
CA GLN A 158 15.70 3.23 10.81
C GLN A 158 14.73 2.27 11.50
N CYS A 159 14.86 0.99 11.24
CA CYS A 159 14.18 -0.06 11.99
C CYS A 159 15.11 -1.26 12.14
N ALA A 160 15.11 -1.85 13.33
CA ALA A 160 15.85 -3.07 13.64
C ALA A 160 15.08 -4.32 13.22
N GLU A 161 13.77 -4.21 13.08
CA GLU A 161 12.88 -5.30 12.76
C GLU A 161 13.07 -5.74 11.29
N LYS A 162 13.03 -7.07 11.09
CA LYS A 162 13.19 -7.69 9.77
C LYS A 162 11.88 -8.20 9.19
N HIS A 163 10.89 -8.45 10.05
CA HIS A 163 9.62 -9.06 9.72
C HIS A 163 8.44 -8.29 10.27
N VAL A 164 7.29 -8.51 9.69
CA VAL A 164 5.99 -8.09 10.21
C VAL A 164 5.06 -9.28 10.20
N VAL A 165 4.49 -9.60 11.34
CA VAL A 165 3.42 -10.61 11.47
C VAL A 165 2.09 -9.93 11.20
N LEU A 166 1.29 -10.50 10.31
CA LEU A 166 0.01 -9.98 9.86
C LEU A 166 -1.12 -10.91 10.29
N GLY A 167 -2.21 -10.36 10.78
CA GLY A 167 -3.46 -11.06 11.04
C GLY A 167 -4.61 -10.47 10.26
N PHE A 168 -5.27 -11.27 9.42
CA PHE A 168 -6.30 -10.83 8.48
C PHE A 168 -7.71 -11.15 9.00
N TYR A 169 -8.57 -10.13 9.07
CA TYR A 169 -9.97 -10.27 9.47
C TYR A 169 -10.95 -9.99 8.32
N GLY A 170 -10.69 -8.98 7.50
CA GLY A 170 -11.59 -8.63 6.41
C GLY A 170 -11.14 -7.40 5.59
N PRO A 171 -11.77 -7.18 4.43
CA PRO A 171 -11.55 -5.99 3.64
C PRO A 171 -12.37 -4.81 4.18
N ILE A 172 -11.84 -3.59 4.00
CA ILE A 172 -12.55 -2.32 4.21
C ILE A 172 -12.64 -1.56 2.88
N SER A 173 -13.79 -0.93 2.62
CA SER A 173 -13.97 -0.11 1.43
C SER A 173 -13.29 1.25 1.58
N THR A 174 -12.07 1.37 1.07
CA THR A 174 -11.29 2.62 1.03
C THR A 174 -12.10 3.77 0.44
N LYS A 175 -12.80 3.54 -0.67
CA LYS A 175 -13.60 4.55 -1.39
C LYS A 175 -14.66 5.22 -0.51
N LYS A 176 -15.34 4.45 0.36
CA LYS A 176 -16.35 4.98 1.28
C LYS A 176 -15.75 5.91 2.33
N ILE A 177 -14.54 5.60 2.81
CA ILE A 177 -13.87 6.36 3.86
C ILE A 177 -13.26 7.65 3.32
N ILE A 178 -12.44 7.58 2.26
CA ILE A 178 -11.71 8.75 1.75
C ILE A 178 -12.61 9.80 1.10
N ARG A 179 -13.83 9.44 0.69
CA ARG A 179 -14.84 10.35 0.12
C ARG A 179 -15.77 10.98 1.16
N SER A 180 -15.78 10.48 2.38
CA SER A 180 -16.64 10.99 3.45
C SER A 180 -15.99 12.20 4.14
N VAL A 181 -16.71 13.33 4.20
CA VAL A 181 -16.26 14.54 4.90
C VAL A 181 -16.01 14.23 6.37
N LYS A 182 -16.96 13.55 7.04
CA LYS A 182 -16.86 13.16 8.46
C LYS A 182 -15.61 12.31 8.75
N TRP A 183 -15.29 11.34 7.89
CA TRP A 183 -14.08 10.53 8.03
C TRP A 183 -12.82 11.34 7.78
N LYS A 184 -12.83 12.22 6.78
CA LYS A 184 -11.68 13.07 6.44
C LYS A 184 -11.30 14.00 7.60
N GLU A 185 -12.26 14.59 8.29
CA GLU A 185 -12.02 15.45 9.47
C GLU A 185 -11.37 14.66 10.60
N LYS A 186 -11.94 13.51 10.99
CA LYS A 186 -11.38 12.64 12.04
C LYS A 186 -9.96 12.18 11.70
N ILE A 187 -9.76 11.69 10.48
CA ILE A 187 -8.46 11.24 9.97
C ILE A 187 -7.45 12.37 10.01
N ASN A 188 -7.82 13.58 9.56
CA ASN A 188 -6.90 14.70 9.52
C ASN A 188 -6.53 15.22 10.91
N ARG A 189 -7.46 15.23 11.86
CA ARG A 189 -7.18 15.59 13.26
C ARG A 189 -6.23 14.60 13.92
N ALA A 190 -6.56 13.32 13.90
CA ALA A 190 -5.73 12.27 14.47
C ALA A 190 -4.38 12.15 13.74
N GLY A 191 -4.39 12.25 12.40
CA GLY A 191 -3.18 12.20 11.60
C GLY A 191 -2.25 13.37 11.83
N ALA A 192 -2.76 14.59 12.08
CA ALA A 192 -1.93 15.74 12.44
C ALA A 192 -1.19 15.50 13.76
N TYR A 193 -1.88 14.96 14.75
CA TYR A 193 -1.28 14.56 16.02
C TYR A 193 -0.18 13.50 15.79
N CYS A 194 -0.50 12.39 15.11
CA CYS A 194 0.45 11.32 14.87
C CYS A 194 1.70 11.79 14.10
N MET A 195 1.54 12.67 13.10
CA MET A 195 2.66 13.22 12.32
C MET A 195 3.59 14.07 13.18
N ARG A 196 3.04 14.87 14.09
CA ARG A 196 3.83 15.68 15.03
C ARG A 196 4.60 14.80 16.00
N GLU A 197 3.91 13.88 16.67
CA GLU A 197 4.50 12.98 17.66
C GLU A 197 5.60 12.08 17.05
N MET A 198 5.36 11.57 15.84
CA MET A 198 6.37 10.78 15.11
C MET A 198 7.58 11.62 14.72
N GLY A 199 7.42 12.91 14.49
CA GLY A 199 8.51 13.85 14.23
C GLY A 199 9.49 13.99 15.39
N GLY A 200 9.01 13.87 16.62
CA GLY A 200 9.80 13.97 17.85
C GLY A 200 10.47 12.66 18.31
N GLY A 201 10.05 11.50 17.74
CA GLY A 201 10.65 10.21 18.14
C GLY A 201 10.39 9.14 17.08
N LYS A 202 11.35 8.96 16.16
CA LYS A 202 11.22 8.13 14.95
C LYS A 202 11.60 6.68 15.20
N SER A 203 10.87 5.96 16.06
CA SER A 203 11.10 4.54 16.33
C SER A 203 9.93 3.67 15.89
N MET A 204 10.18 2.39 15.65
CA MET A 204 9.15 1.42 15.32
C MET A 204 8.13 1.27 16.45
N LYS A 205 8.58 1.28 17.70
CA LYS A 205 7.70 1.26 18.87
C LYS A 205 6.72 2.44 18.86
N LYS A 206 7.24 3.67 18.69
CA LYS A 206 6.40 4.88 18.61
C LYS A 206 5.43 4.82 17.42
N PHE A 207 5.86 4.30 16.29
CA PHE A 207 5.00 4.10 15.13
C PHE A 207 3.82 3.17 15.44
N VAL A 208 4.07 2.03 16.10
CA VAL A 208 3.00 1.08 16.50
C VAL A 208 2.03 1.73 17.48
N GLU A 209 2.53 2.44 18.50
CA GLU A 209 1.71 3.19 19.46
C GLU A 209 0.80 4.20 18.75
N LEU A 210 1.35 4.96 17.81
CA LEU A 210 0.61 5.95 17.04
C LEU A 210 -0.38 5.32 16.05
N ALA A 211 -0.07 4.16 15.44
CA ALA A 211 -0.99 3.41 14.60
C ALA A 211 -2.20 2.90 15.42
N ARG A 212 -1.96 2.43 16.64
CA ARG A 212 -3.03 2.05 17.58
C ARG A 212 -3.91 3.25 17.92
N PHE A 213 -3.29 4.33 18.41
CA PHE A 213 -3.99 5.58 18.74
C PHE A 213 -4.86 6.04 17.55
N PHE A 214 -4.27 6.13 16.36
CA PHE A 214 -4.96 6.58 15.16
C PHE A 214 -6.19 5.72 14.83
N SER A 215 -6.05 4.39 14.89
CA SER A 215 -7.14 3.46 14.56
C SER A 215 -8.32 3.55 15.53
N LEU A 216 -8.03 3.77 16.81
CA LEU A 216 -9.03 3.91 17.88
C LEU A 216 -9.69 5.29 17.84
N GLU A 217 -8.91 6.36 17.77
CA GLU A 217 -9.38 7.75 17.77
C GLU A 217 -10.25 8.07 16.53
N THR A 218 -9.85 7.59 15.36
CA THR A 218 -10.67 7.75 14.16
C THR A 218 -11.93 6.87 14.16
N GLY A 219 -11.96 5.80 14.95
CA GLY A 219 -13.02 4.80 14.94
C GLY A 219 -12.95 3.84 13.74
N LEU A 220 -11.79 3.75 13.06
CA LEU A 220 -11.56 2.79 11.96
C LEU A 220 -11.36 1.37 12.47
N ALA A 221 -10.94 1.20 13.74
CA ALA A 221 -10.82 -0.10 14.38
C ALA A 221 -12.20 -0.71 14.64
N THR A 222 -12.49 -1.84 13.98
CA THR A 222 -13.69 -2.64 14.22
C THR A 222 -13.62 -3.34 15.59
N ALA A 223 -14.74 -3.89 16.07
CA ALA A 223 -14.75 -4.61 17.35
C ALA A 223 -13.71 -5.75 17.40
N ARG A 224 -13.51 -6.48 16.30
CA ARG A 224 -12.51 -7.56 16.20
C ARG A 224 -11.08 -7.02 16.31
N ILE A 225 -10.79 -5.91 15.64
CA ILE A 225 -9.49 -5.25 15.72
C ILE A 225 -9.25 -4.72 17.13
N LYS A 226 -10.22 -4.02 17.74
CA LYS A 226 -10.11 -3.50 19.13
C LYS A 226 -9.74 -4.60 20.10
N LYS A 227 -10.46 -5.74 20.04
CA LYS A 227 -10.18 -6.91 20.89
C LYS A 227 -8.74 -7.43 20.73
N ALA A 228 -8.23 -7.50 19.51
CA ALA A 228 -6.85 -7.92 19.28
C ALA A 228 -5.83 -6.90 19.80
N LEU A 229 -6.08 -5.60 19.56
CA LEU A 229 -5.21 -4.53 20.04
C LEU A 229 -5.16 -4.45 21.57
N GLU A 230 -6.27 -4.65 22.28
CA GLU A 230 -6.33 -4.69 23.74
C GLU A 230 -5.43 -5.78 24.35
N LYS A 231 -5.38 -6.94 23.70
CA LYS A 231 -4.65 -8.12 24.19
C LYS A 231 -3.20 -8.19 23.72
N ILE A 232 -2.85 -7.47 22.65
CA ILE A 232 -1.51 -7.48 22.06
C ILE A 232 -0.96 -6.05 22.04
N PRO A 233 -0.21 -5.61 23.07
CA PRO A 233 0.31 -4.25 23.18
C PRO A 233 1.19 -3.82 22.01
N ASP A 234 2.00 -4.72 21.46
CA ASP A 234 2.94 -4.45 20.38
C ASP A 234 2.28 -4.51 18.97
N ALA A 235 0.95 -4.57 18.90
CA ALA A 235 0.22 -4.64 17.64
C ALA A 235 -0.33 -3.28 17.21
N GLY A 236 -0.31 -2.99 15.90
CA GLY A 236 -1.00 -1.88 15.25
C GLY A 236 -2.04 -2.38 14.24
N MET A 237 -2.88 -1.47 13.74
CA MET A 237 -3.81 -1.74 12.65
C MET A 237 -3.26 -1.16 11.34
N ALA A 238 -3.27 -1.95 10.26
CA ALA A 238 -3.03 -1.46 8.91
C ALA A 238 -4.27 -0.70 8.42
N MET A 239 -4.08 0.57 8.05
CA MET A 239 -5.21 1.45 7.70
C MET A 239 -5.92 1.01 6.42
N LEU A 240 -7.24 1.21 6.42
CA LEU A 240 -8.15 0.89 5.31
C LEU A 240 -8.22 -0.61 4.97
N GLY A 241 -8.02 -1.45 5.99
CA GLY A 241 -8.23 -2.88 5.96
C GLY A 241 -8.31 -3.45 7.37
N GLU A 242 -9.08 -4.51 7.60
CA GLU A 242 -9.10 -5.19 8.89
C GLU A 242 -7.88 -6.11 9.03
N THR A 243 -6.71 -5.52 9.17
CA THR A 243 -5.44 -6.24 9.35
C THR A 243 -4.72 -5.70 10.57
N VAL A 244 -4.36 -6.59 11.48
CA VAL A 244 -3.46 -6.31 12.60
C VAL A 244 -2.04 -6.63 12.17
N PHE A 245 -1.07 -5.80 12.55
CA PHE A 245 0.34 -6.03 12.27
C PHE A 245 1.21 -5.92 13.52
N ILE A 246 2.26 -6.73 13.59
CA ILE A 246 3.25 -6.74 14.67
C ILE A 246 4.65 -6.79 14.03
N PRO A 247 5.44 -5.70 14.11
CA PRO A 247 6.84 -5.74 13.71
C PRO A 247 7.64 -6.66 14.63
N ALA A 248 8.53 -7.49 14.09
CA ALA A 248 9.26 -8.47 14.89
C ALA A 248 10.58 -8.90 14.24
N ASN A 249 11.59 -9.20 15.06
CA ASN A 249 12.81 -9.89 14.62
C ASN A 249 12.66 -11.41 14.69
N ARG A 250 11.91 -11.89 15.68
CA ARG A 250 11.55 -13.30 15.88
C ARG A 250 10.03 -13.45 15.81
N PRO A 251 9.49 -13.76 14.63
CA PRO A 251 8.05 -13.68 14.38
C PRO A 251 7.24 -14.81 15.03
N GLU A 252 7.87 -15.88 15.52
CA GLU A 252 7.21 -17.11 16.00
C GLU A 252 6.29 -16.83 17.20
N LYS A 253 6.82 -16.06 18.19
CA LYS A 253 6.05 -15.66 19.38
C LYS A 253 4.85 -14.80 19.00
N SER A 254 5.07 -13.76 18.21
CA SER A 254 4.02 -12.85 17.74
C SER A 254 2.97 -13.56 16.89
N MET A 255 3.39 -14.53 16.06
CA MET A 255 2.48 -15.36 15.29
C MET A 255 1.61 -16.26 16.19
N LYS A 256 2.20 -16.93 17.19
CA LYS A 256 1.46 -17.77 18.16
C LYS A 256 0.42 -16.93 18.91
N GLU A 257 0.78 -15.73 19.30
CA GLU A 257 -0.11 -14.81 19.98
C GLU A 257 -1.25 -14.34 19.09
N LEU A 258 -0.95 -13.88 17.88
CA LEU A 258 -1.94 -13.35 16.93
C LEU A 258 -2.93 -14.42 16.45
N LYS A 259 -2.51 -15.69 16.33
CA LYS A 259 -3.38 -16.84 16.00
C LYS A 259 -4.53 -17.06 16.99
N LYS A 260 -4.41 -16.61 18.24
CA LYS A 260 -5.51 -16.69 19.23
C LYS A 260 -6.70 -15.81 18.87
N TYR A 261 -6.45 -14.74 18.08
CA TYR A 261 -7.46 -13.73 17.73
C TYR A 261 -7.80 -13.70 16.24
N CYS A 262 -6.99 -14.33 15.38
CA CYS A 262 -7.15 -14.27 13.93
C CYS A 262 -6.87 -15.63 13.28
N LYS A 263 -7.79 -16.10 12.43
CA LYS A 263 -7.67 -17.41 11.74
C LYS A 263 -6.62 -17.41 10.63
N LYS A 264 -6.38 -16.25 9.99
CA LYS A 264 -5.40 -16.12 8.89
C LYS A 264 -4.26 -15.24 9.34
N THR A 265 -3.08 -15.81 9.46
CA THR A 265 -1.85 -15.08 9.80
C THR A 265 -0.80 -15.27 8.71
N PHE A 266 0.08 -14.30 8.54
CA PHE A 266 1.16 -14.35 7.57
C PHE A 266 2.39 -13.63 8.13
N VAL A 267 3.59 -14.13 7.82
CA VAL A 267 4.85 -13.43 8.11
C VAL A 267 5.38 -12.83 6.83
N ALA A 268 5.55 -11.54 6.80
CA ALA A 268 6.15 -10.81 5.69
C ALA A 268 7.51 -10.26 6.11
N SER A 269 8.48 -10.27 5.21
CA SER A 269 9.75 -9.55 5.42
C SER A 269 9.56 -8.07 5.09
N ILE A 270 10.22 -7.18 5.84
CA ILE A 270 10.31 -5.77 5.50
C ILE A 270 11.09 -5.62 4.20
N ALA A 271 10.60 -4.79 3.28
CA ALA A 271 11.16 -4.63 1.96
C ALA A 271 12.55 -3.98 2.01
N LYS A 272 13.54 -4.60 1.37
CA LYS A 272 14.90 -4.05 1.22
C LYS A 272 15.04 -3.16 -0.02
N ARG A 273 14.05 -3.14 -0.89
CA ARG A 273 14.02 -2.37 -2.15
C ARG A 273 12.60 -1.88 -2.41
N GLY A 274 12.49 -0.71 -3.02
CA GLY A 274 11.24 -0.19 -3.55
C GLY A 274 10.86 -0.83 -4.89
N ALA A 275 9.80 -0.32 -5.50
CA ALA A 275 9.32 -0.78 -6.79
C ALA A 275 10.39 -0.68 -7.89
N ARG A 276 10.51 -1.71 -8.73
CA ARG A 276 11.52 -1.82 -9.78
C ARG A 276 11.11 -2.72 -10.94
N VAL A 277 11.77 -2.55 -12.08
CA VAL A 277 11.76 -3.51 -13.19
C VAL A 277 12.66 -4.70 -12.83
N LEU A 278 12.25 -5.90 -13.26
CA LEU A 278 12.98 -7.16 -13.07
C LEU A 278 13.71 -7.59 -14.34
#